data_aea1f4359db2b95c880a3a71bab2d2d7
#
_entry.id   aea1f4359db2b95c880a3a71bab2d2d7
#
_cell.length_a   1.000
_cell.length_b   1.000
_cell.length_c   1.000
_cell.angle_alpha   90.00
_cell.angle_beta   90.00
_cell.angle_gamma   90.00
#
_symmetry.space_group_name_H-M   'P 1'
#
loop_
_entity.id
_entity.type
_entity.pdbx_description
1 polymer ?
#
loop_
_entity_poly.entity_id
_entity_poly.type
_entity_poly.pdbx_seq_one_letter_code
_entity_poly.pdbx_strand_id
1 'polypeptide(L)'
;PGRRPPPIPEQTPSFRERIDNLRHLGRLLAQIWRTSKPLMAASIGLRLVASLQPIAMLYVGKLIIDEVVHLTGIAAPGPGFAEWWSSGALTPVIALLVIELALVLASDLLNRATGLVDSILSELHSNTVSVELMAHAARLDLVHFESAEYQDKLERARRQAAGRNALLSQMFGQAQDIITVATLAAGLFIYAPWLILLLPI
;
A
#
# COMPACT_ATOMS: atom_id res chain seq x y z
N PRO A 1 17.30 -41.28 -20.45
CA PRO A 1 17.05 -39.92 -20.93
C PRO A 1 15.66 -39.50 -20.44
N GLY A 2 15.65 -38.74 -19.32
CA GLY A 2 14.43 -38.26 -18.68
C GLY A 2 13.80 -37.14 -19.50
N ARG A 3 12.60 -37.37 -20.01
CA ARG A 3 11.78 -36.32 -20.60
C ARG A 3 11.40 -35.32 -19.52
N ARG A 4 11.86 -34.08 -19.64
CA ARG A 4 11.34 -32.97 -18.85
C ARG A 4 9.85 -32.86 -19.10
N PRO A 5 9.00 -32.75 -18.06
CA PRO A 5 7.57 -32.48 -18.26
C PRO A 5 7.43 -31.16 -19.02
N PRO A 6 6.43 -31.04 -19.92
CA PRO A 6 6.18 -29.81 -20.66
C PRO A 6 5.87 -28.69 -19.67
N PRO A 7 6.30 -27.42 -19.97
CA PRO A 7 5.98 -26.28 -19.13
C PRO A 7 4.46 -26.15 -19.03
N ILE A 8 3.96 -26.04 -17.80
CA ILE A 8 2.55 -25.77 -17.52
C ILE A 8 2.24 -24.42 -18.18
N PRO A 9 1.27 -24.32 -19.09
CA PRO A 9 0.91 -23.05 -19.68
C PRO A 9 0.45 -22.12 -18.55
N GLU A 10 1.12 -20.99 -18.36
CA GLU A 10 0.66 -19.87 -17.53
C GLU A 10 -0.66 -19.38 -18.13
N GLN A 11 -1.76 -19.93 -17.65
CA GLN A 11 -3.08 -19.46 -18.00
C GLN A 11 -3.25 -18.09 -17.32
N THR A 12 -3.12 -17.03 -18.10
CA THR A 12 -3.52 -15.68 -17.66
C THR A 12 -5.00 -15.78 -17.27
N PRO A 13 -5.35 -15.52 -16.00
CA PRO A 13 -6.71 -15.71 -15.53
C PRO A 13 -7.67 -14.83 -16.32
N SER A 14 -8.73 -15.42 -16.85
CA SER A 14 -9.79 -14.77 -17.60
C SER A 14 -10.43 -13.66 -16.75
N PHE A 15 -10.93 -12.59 -17.40
CA PHE A 15 -11.56 -11.44 -16.73
C PHE A 15 -12.71 -11.88 -15.80
N ARG A 16 -13.43 -12.96 -16.13
CA ARG A 16 -14.48 -13.58 -15.30
C ARG A 16 -13.91 -14.26 -14.05
N GLU A 17 -12.78 -14.92 -14.14
CA GLU A 17 -12.09 -15.52 -12.98
C GLU A 17 -11.55 -14.43 -12.02
N ARG A 18 -11.16 -13.28 -12.55
CA ARG A 18 -10.78 -12.13 -11.73
C ARG A 18 -11.98 -11.58 -10.93
N ILE A 19 -13.16 -11.52 -11.52
CA ILE A 19 -14.39 -11.06 -10.84
C ILE A 19 -14.87 -12.07 -9.80
N ASP A 20 -14.80 -13.37 -10.06
CA ASP A 20 -15.14 -14.41 -9.09
C ASP A 20 -14.15 -14.42 -7.90
N ASN A 21 -12.89 -14.17 -8.16
CA ASN A 21 -11.89 -13.96 -7.11
C ASN A 21 -12.22 -12.73 -6.24
N LEU A 22 -12.73 -11.64 -6.81
CA LEU A 22 -13.20 -10.46 -6.05
C LEU A 22 -14.37 -10.79 -5.10
N ARG A 23 -15.25 -11.71 -5.49
CA ARG A 23 -16.37 -12.16 -4.65
C ARG A 23 -15.90 -12.96 -3.42
N HIS A 24 -14.81 -13.73 -3.57
CA HIS A 24 -14.16 -14.42 -2.45
C HIS A 24 -13.43 -13.46 -1.51
N LEU A 25 -12.95 -12.32 -2.02
CA LEU A 25 -12.30 -11.28 -1.23
C LEU A 25 -13.25 -10.61 -0.25
N GLY A 26 -14.49 -10.34 -0.63
CA GLY A 26 -15.48 -9.76 0.26
C GLY A 26 -15.71 -10.62 1.50
N ARG A 27 -15.68 -11.94 1.37
CA ARG A 27 -15.80 -12.87 2.49
C ARG A 27 -14.54 -12.86 3.39
N LEU A 28 -13.35 -12.78 2.80
CA LEU A 28 -12.10 -12.70 3.54
C LEU A 28 -11.99 -11.38 4.31
N LEU A 29 -12.32 -10.27 3.65
CA LEU A 29 -12.39 -8.96 4.31
C LEU A 29 -13.39 -8.93 5.46
N ALA A 30 -14.56 -9.54 5.29
CA ALA A 30 -15.56 -9.66 6.35
C ALA A 30 -15.06 -10.54 7.54
N GLN A 31 -14.29 -11.58 7.27
CA GLN A 31 -13.69 -12.43 8.30
C GLN A 31 -12.62 -11.67 9.10
N ILE A 32 -11.75 -10.92 8.42
CA ILE A 32 -10.72 -10.08 9.06
C ILE A 32 -11.36 -8.94 9.85
N TRP A 33 -12.41 -8.31 9.29
CA TRP A 33 -13.19 -7.29 10.00
C TRP A 33 -13.75 -7.80 11.32
N ARG A 34 -14.15 -9.07 11.37
CA ARG A 34 -14.64 -9.73 12.60
C ARG A 34 -13.50 -10.01 13.58
N THR A 35 -12.28 -10.23 13.11
CA THR A 35 -11.13 -10.52 13.98
C THR A 35 -10.68 -9.27 14.74
N SER A 36 -10.57 -8.11 14.09
CA SER A 36 -10.21 -6.85 14.76
C SER A 36 -10.70 -5.63 13.98
N LYS A 37 -11.88 -5.14 14.34
CA LYS A 37 -12.45 -3.90 13.77
C LYS A 37 -11.53 -2.68 13.89
N PRO A 38 -10.91 -2.39 15.07
CA PRO A 38 -10.08 -1.19 15.22
C PRO A 38 -8.81 -1.23 14.38
N LEU A 39 -8.14 -2.38 14.27
CA LEU A 39 -6.93 -2.49 13.45
C LEU A 39 -7.23 -2.36 11.96
N MET A 40 -8.33 -2.93 11.50
CA MET A 40 -8.72 -2.80 10.10
C MET A 40 -9.13 -1.36 9.76
N ALA A 41 -9.87 -0.69 10.64
CA ALA A 41 -10.20 0.72 10.48
C ALA A 41 -8.94 1.60 10.48
N ALA A 42 -7.97 1.31 11.36
CA ALA A 42 -6.68 2.00 11.38
C ALA A 42 -5.88 1.78 10.09
N SER A 43 -5.80 0.53 9.57
CA SER A 43 -5.13 0.24 8.30
C SER A 43 -5.75 1.01 7.14
N ILE A 44 -7.09 1.01 7.03
CA ILE A 44 -7.79 1.77 5.98
C ILE A 44 -7.56 3.27 6.15
N GLY A 45 -7.68 3.80 7.36
CA GLY A 45 -7.47 5.23 7.65
C GLY A 45 -6.05 5.70 7.29
N LEU A 46 -5.03 4.93 7.71
CA LEU A 46 -3.63 5.23 7.37
C LEU A 46 -3.39 5.24 5.85
N ARG A 47 -3.98 4.29 5.13
CA ARG A 47 -3.86 4.21 3.66
C ARG A 47 -4.56 5.36 2.95
N LEU A 48 -5.73 5.77 3.43
CA LEU A 48 -6.42 6.95 2.89
C LEU A 48 -5.58 8.22 3.08
N VAL A 49 -4.98 8.40 4.25
CA VAL A 49 -4.07 9.53 4.50
C VAL A 49 -2.82 9.44 3.61
N ALA A 50 -2.22 8.24 3.52
CA ALA A 50 -1.04 8.01 2.68
C ALA A 50 -1.32 8.28 1.20
N SER A 51 -2.52 7.98 0.70
CA SER A 51 -2.89 8.21 -0.71
C SER A 51 -3.04 9.69 -1.09
N LEU A 52 -3.25 10.57 -0.12
CA LEU A 52 -3.31 12.02 -0.35
C LEU A 52 -1.93 12.67 -0.42
N GLN A 53 -0.93 12.02 0.11
CA GLN A 53 0.40 12.57 0.28
C GLN A 53 1.11 12.92 -1.03
N PRO A 54 1.06 12.12 -2.11
CA PRO A 54 1.68 12.49 -3.39
C PRO A 54 1.16 13.81 -3.96
N ILE A 55 -0.13 14.11 -3.75
CA ILE A 55 -0.70 15.40 -4.17
C ILE A 55 -0.14 16.54 -3.35
N ALA A 56 -0.02 16.38 -2.03
CA ALA A 56 0.57 17.40 -1.16
C ALA A 56 2.01 17.70 -1.58
N MET A 57 2.82 16.66 -1.87
CA MET A 57 4.20 16.82 -2.36
C MET A 57 4.25 17.55 -3.71
N LEU A 58 3.41 17.18 -4.68
CA LEU A 58 3.35 17.85 -5.96
C LEU A 58 2.93 19.32 -5.82
N TYR A 59 2.00 19.61 -4.89
CA TYR A 59 1.56 20.96 -4.65
C TYR A 59 2.66 21.82 -4.03
N VAL A 60 3.39 21.30 -3.03
CA VAL A 60 4.53 22.01 -2.43
C VAL A 60 5.66 22.17 -3.44
N GLY A 61 5.97 21.12 -4.23
CA GLY A 61 6.96 21.21 -5.32
C GLY A 61 6.61 22.30 -6.34
N LYS A 62 5.32 22.44 -6.70
CA LYS A 62 4.86 23.56 -7.54
C LYS A 62 5.14 24.90 -6.87
N LEU A 63 4.80 25.07 -5.58
CA LEU A 63 5.04 26.32 -4.87
C LEU A 63 6.53 26.67 -4.80
N ILE A 64 7.41 25.67 -4.67
CA ILE A 64 8.87 25.88 -4.70
C ILE A 64 9.29 26.40 -6.08
N ILE A 65 8.78 25.81 -7.16
CA ILE A 65 9.10 26.25 -8.53
C ILE A 65 8.58 27.67 -8.75
N ASP A 66 7.34 27.96 -8.38
CA ASP A 66 6.75 29.29 -8.53
C ASP A 66 7.55 30.35 -7.78
N GLU A 67 8.00 30.05 -6.55
CA GLU A 67 8.82 30.96 -5.76
C GLU A 67 10.20 31.16 -6.36
N VAL A 68 10.86 30.10 -6.85
CA VAL A 68 12.15 30.21 -7.56
C VAL A 68 12.01 31.06 -8.82
N VAL A 69 10.95 30.86 -9.61
CA VAL A 69 10.66 31.67 -10.81
C VAL A 69 10.42 33.12 -10.42
N HIS A 70 9.67 33.38 -9.35
CA HIS A 70 9.46 34.73 -8.81
C HIS A 70 10.80 35.41 -8.46
N LEU A 71 11.72 34.69 -7.79
CA LEU A 71 13.04 35.21 -7.42
C LEU A 71 13.91 35.56 -8.65
N THR A 72 13.75 34.84 -9.76
CA THR A 72 14.49 35.18 -11.01
C THR A 72 14.00 36.48 -11.68
N GLY A 73 12.77 36.92 -11.35
CA GLY A 73 12.20 38.18 -11.85
C GLY A 73 12.54 39.42 -11.02
N ILE A 74 13.16 39.23 -9.83
CA ILE A 74 13.53 40.36 -8.95
C ILE A 74 14.99 40.74 -9.18
N ALA A 75 15.33 42.03 -8.99
CA ALA A 75 16.72 42.48 -9.02
C ALA A 75 17.54 41.74 -7.95
N ALA A 76 18.63 41.10 -8.37
CA ALA A 76 19.49 40.35 -7.47
C ALA A 76 19.98 41.21 -6.30
N PRO A 77 19.84 40.78 -5.07
CA PRO A 77 20.34 41.54 -3.89
C PRO A 77 21.87 41.74 -3.90
N GLY A 78 22.58 40.85 -4.65
CA GLY A 78 24.03 40.88 -4.83
C GLY A 78 24.54 39.59 -5.46
N PRO A 79 25.86 39.56 -5.79
CA PRO A 79 26.48 38.42 -6.50
C PRO A 79 26.77 37.21 -5.58
N GLY A 80 26.63 37.35 -4.25
CA GLY A 80 27.00 36.30 -3.30
C GLY A 80 25.83 35.69 -2.54
N PHE A 81 25.96 34.42 -2.10
CA PHE A 81 24.99 33.73 -1.29
C PHE A 81 24.67 34.45 0.04
N ALA A 82 25.69 35.09 0.64
CA ALA A 82 25.51 35.82 1.89
C ALA A 82 24.58 37.02 1.76
N GLU A 83 24.56 37.70 0.62
CA GLU A 83 23.67 38.81 0.32
C GLU A 83 22.22 38.34 0.10
N TRP A 84 22.03 37.21 -0.58
CA TRP A 84 20.73 36.57 -0.71
C TRP A 84 20.17 36.09 0.62
N TRP A 85 21.04 35.60 1.52
CA TRP A 85 20.65 35.19 2.88
C TRP A 85 20.25 36.38 3.75
N SER A 86 21.06 37.44 3.76
CA SER A 86 20.80 38.63 4.57
C SER A 86 19.60 39.46 4.10
N SER A 87 19.27 39.40 2.81
CA SER A 87 18.07 40.05 2.26
C SER A 87 16.76 39.39 2.66
N GLY A 88 16.79 38.16 3.18
CA GLY A 88 15.61 37.40 3.51
C GLY A 88 14.85 36.83 2.30
N ALA A 89 15.32 37.04 1.07
CA ALA A 89 14.69 36.60 -0.16
C ALA A 89 14.59 35.06 -0.27
N LEU A 90 15.49 34.35 0.37
CA LEU A 90 15.50 32.88 0.39
C LEU A 90 14.56 32.28 1.44
N THR A 91 14.04 33.08 2.38
CA THR A 91 13.22 32.59 3.50
C THR A 91 11.98 31.79 3.04
N PRO A 92 11.20 32.26 2.03
CA PRO A 92 10.05 31.50 1.57
C PRO A 92 10.44 30.16 0.95
N VAL A 93 11.51 30.13 0.15
CA VAL A 93 12.00 28.88 -0.47
C VAL A 93 12.45 27.88 0.60
N ILE A 94 13.20 28.35 1.61
CA ILE A 94 13.65 27.50 2.72
C ILE A 94 12.46 26.97 3.52
N ALA A 95 11.45 27.81 3.79
CA ALA A 95 10.25 27.36 4.48
C ALA A 95 9.52 26.27 3.70
N LEU A 96 9.38 26.41 2.36
CA LEU A 96 8.78 25.40 1.51
C LEU A 96 9.60 24.12 1.47
N LEU A 97 10.92 24.19 1.42
CA LEU A 97 11.82 23.04 1.48
C LEU A 97 11.70 22.30 2.82
N VAL A 98 11.54 23.01 3.93
CA VAL A 98 11.31 22.41 5.25
C VAL A 98 9.95 21.71 5.28
N ILE A 99 8.92 22.29 4.68
CA ILE A 99 7.60 21.65 4.54
C ILE A 99 7.71 20.38 3.69
N GLU A 100 8.41 20.43 2.57
CA GLU A 100 8.66 19.28 1.70
C GLU A 100 9.36 18.15 2.48
N LEU A 101 10.41 18.48 3.20
CA LEU A 101 11.12 17.52 4.04
C LEU A 101 10.20 16.92 5.12
N ALA A 102 9.37 17.74 5.77
CA ALA A 102 8.40 17.25 6.75
C ALA A 102 7.38 16.30 6.12
N LEU A 103 6.92 16.57 4.89
CA LEU A 103 6.04 15.68 4.15
C LEU A 103 6.72 14.36 3.82
N VAL A 104 7.99 14.36 3.41
CA VAL A 104 8.76 13.12 3.16
C VAL A 104 8.88 12.29 4.43
N LEU A 105 9.23 12.91 5.56
CA LEU A 105 9.31 12.20 6.84
C LEU A 105 7.94 11.66 7.29
N ALA A 106 6.89 12.43 7.09
CA ALA A 106 5.52 12.00 7.38
C ALA A 106 5.12 10.80 6.50
N SER A 107 5.56 10.76 5.23
CA SER A 107 5.37 9.63 4.32
C SER A 107 6.00 8.36 4.85
N ASP A 108 7.27 8.44 5.20
CA ASP A 108 7.98 7.27 5.74
C ASP A 108 7.32 6.77 7.02
N LEU A 109 6.92 7.67 7.90
CA LEU A 109 6.24 7.32 9.14
C LEU A 109 4.88 6.65 8.89
N LEU A 110 4.07 7.19 7.96
CA LEU A 110 2.79 6.60 7.56
C LEU A 110 2.96 5.22 6.96
N ASN A 111 3.95 5.02 6.09
CA ASN A 111 4.24 3.73 5.49
C ASN A 111 4.67 2.70 6.53
N ARG A 112 5.52 3.10 7.48
CA ARG A 112 5.94 2.24 8.60
C ARG A 112 4.77 1.90 9.52
N ALA A 113 3.92 2.88 9.85
CA ALA A 113 2.73 2.66 10.67
C ALA A 113 1.74 1.70 9.99
N THR A 114 1.52 1.85 8.68
CA THR A 114 0.67 0.96 7.89
C THR A 114 1.23 -0.46 7.90
N GLY A 115 2.54 -0.62 7.64
CA GLY A 115 3.20 -1.92 7.69
C GLY A 115 3.14 -2.60 9.06
N LEU A 116 3.26 -1.83 10.15
CA LEU A 116 3.12 -2.33 11.50
C LEU A 116 1.69 -2.83 11.77
N VAL A 117 0.68 -2.04 11.43
CA VAL A 117 -0.73 -2.41 11.61
C VAL A 117 -1.07 -3.66 10.79
N ASP A 118 -0.61 -3.74 9.55
CA ASP A 118 -0.82 -4.88 8.67
C ASP A 118 -0.13 -6.15 9.22
N SER A 119 1.07 -6.02 9.78
CA SER A 119 1.79 -7.12 10.41
C SER A 119 1.04 -7.66 11.63
N ILE A 120 0.58 -6.78 12.51
CA ILE A 120 -0.20 -7.16 13.70
C ILE A 120 -1.52 -7.82 13.28
N LEU A 121 -2.21 -7.27 12.29
CA LEU A 121 -3.47 -7.82 11.78
C LEU A 121 -3.27 -9.21 11.17
N SER A 122 -2.21 -9.39 10.41
CA SER A 122 -1.82 -10.67 9.80
C SER A 122 -1.49 -11.72 10.86
N GLU A 123 -0.73 -11.36 11.88
CA GLU A 123 -0.36 -12.26 12.97
C GLU A 123 -1.59 -12.66 13.81
N LEU A 124 -2.46 -11.71 14.13
CA LEU A 124 -3.69 -11.97 14.88
C LEU A 124 -4.60 -12.94 14.11
N HIS A 125 -4.74 -12.73 12.79
CA HIS A 125 -5.53 -13.60 11.93
C HIS A 125 -4.92 -15.00 11.84
N SER A 126 -3.61 -15.12 11.65
CA SER A 126 -2.89 -16.39 11.61
C SER A 126 -3.04 -17.18 12.91
N ASN A 127 -2.94 -16.48 14.05
CA ASN A 127 -3.12 -17.09 15.35
C ASN A 127 -4.56 -17.59 15.57
N THR A 128 -5.56 -16.79 15.17
CA THR A 128 -6.97 -17.20 15.23
C THR A 128 -7.23 -18.46 14.41
N VAL A 129 -6.75 -18.51 13.16
CA VAL A 129 -6.88 -19.68 12.28
C VAL A 129 -6.15 -20.89 12.86
N SER A 130 -4.97 -20.70 13.46
CA SER A 130 -4.21 -21.79 14.10
C SER A 130 -4.94 -22.37 15.29
N VAL A 131 -5.57 -21.53 16.14
CA VAL A 131 -6.38 -21.97 17.27
C VAL A 131 -7.63 -22.71 16.80
N GLU A 132 -8.32 -22.21 15.77
CA GLU A 132 -9.47 -22.90 15.18
C GLU A 132 -9.09 -24.27 14.60
N LEU A 133 -7.96 -24.36 13.92
CA LEU A 133 -7.42 -25.63 13.39
C LEU A 133 -7.09 -26.61 14.51
N MET A 134 -6.44 -26.15 15.58
CA MET A 134 -6.14 -27.01 16.74
C MET A 134 -7.41 -27.45 17.45
N ALA A 135 -8.37 -26.56 17.63
CA ALA A 135 -9.66 -26.90 18.25
C ALA A 135 -10.46 -27.90 17.41
N HIS A 136 -10.37 -27.82 16.08
CA HIS A 136 -10.97 -28.79 15.18
C HIS A 136 -10.25 -30.14 15.26
N ALA A 137 -8.93 -30.12 15.25
CA ALA A 137 -8.10 -31.31 15.37
C ALA A 137 -8.36 -32.05 16.70
N ALA A 138 -8.50 -31.31 17.81
CA ALA A 138 -8.76 -31.90 19.14
C ALA A 138 -10.13 -32.60 19.26
N ARG A 139 -11.05 -32.34 18.34
CA ARG A 139 -12.38 -33.00 18.30
C ARG A 139 -12.39 -34.27 17.43
N LEU A 140 -11.30 -34.56 16.75
CA LEU A 140 -11.18 -35.74 15.89
C LEU A 140 -10.69 -36.93 16.73
N ASP A 141 -11.17 -38.13 16.35
CA ASP A 141 -10.79 -39.37 17.04
C ASP A 141 -9.33 -39.70 16.79
N LEU A 142 -8.66 -40.33 17.79
CA LEU A 142 -7.22 -40.66 17.78
C LEU A 142 -6.82 -41.45 16.55
N VAL A 143 -7.67 -42.31 16.02
CA VAL A 143 -7.45 -43.13 14.81
C VAL A 143 -7.18 -42.25 13.56
N HIS A 144 -7.73 -41.07 13.49
CA HIS A 144 -7.50 -40.15 12.36
C HIS A 144 -6.16 -39.40 12.51
N PHE A 145 -5.64 -39.25 13.75
CA PHE A 145 -4.38 -38.57 14.00
C PHE A 145 -3.16 -39.38 13.59
N GLU A 146 -3.26 -40.72 13.60
CA GLU A 146 -2.17 -41.65 13.22
C GLU A 146 -2.06 -41.80 11.68
N SER A 147 -3.03 -41.30 10.89
CA SER A 147 -2.96 -41.43 9.44
C SER A 147 -2.01 -40.37 8.84
N ALA A 148 -1.02 -40.84 8.08
CA ALA A 148 -0.08 -39.97 7.34
C ALA A 148 -0.82 -38.98 6.39
N GLU A 149 -1.96 -39.42 5.86
CA GLU A 149 -2.81 -38.58 4.97
C GLU A 149 -3.42 -37.39 5.70
N TYR A 150 -3.80 -37.56 6.95
CA TYR A 150 -4.33 -36.47 7.78
C TYR A 150 -3.24 -35.46 8.14
N GLN A 151 -2.05 -35.94 8.52
CA GLN A 151 -0.89 -35.08 8.81
C GLN A 151 -0.51 -34.22 7.60
N ASP A 152 -0.51 -34.80 6.40
CA ASP A 152 -0.22 -34.07 5.16
C ASP A 152 -1.30 -33.02 4.84
N LYS A 153 -2.57 -33.33 5.06
CA LYS A 153 -3.69 -32.37 4.92
C LYS A 153 -3.59 -31.22 5.91
N LEU A 154 -3.24 -31.49 7.15
CA LEU A 154 -3.07 -30.47 8.19
C LEU A 154 -1.90 -29.53 7.87
N GLU A 155 -0.77 -30.09 7.43
CA GLU A 155 0.39 -29.32 7.03
C GLU A 155 0.12 -28.45 5.80
N ARG A 156 -0.62 -28.96 4.81
CA ARG A 156 -1.09 -28.16 3.66
C ARG A 156 -2.03 -27.03 4.08
N ALA A 157 -2.97 -27.31 5.00
CA ALA A 157 -3.87 -26.31 5.51
C ALA A 157 -3.12 -25.18 6.24
N ARG A 158 -2.10 -25.51 7.05
CA ARG A 158 -1.22 -24.53 7.71
C ARG A 158 -0.45 -23.67 6.71
N ARG A 159 0.16 -24.29 5.69
CA ARG A 159 0.89 -23.56 4.65
C ARG A 159 -0.03 -22.65 3.83
N GLN A 160 -1.24 -23.10 3.50
CA GLN A 160 -2.22 -22.30 2.80
C GLN A 160 -2.72 -21.12 3.65
N ALA A 161 -2.90 -21.29 4.96
CA ALA A 161 -3.27 -20.23 5.87
C ALA A 161 -2.21 -19.13 5.92
N ALA A 162 -0.92 -19.51 6.01
CA ALA A 162 0.19 -18.56 5.99
C ALA A 162 0.29 -17.78 4.65
N GLY A 163 0.10 -18.48 3.52
CA GLY A 163 0.11 -17.83 2.19
C GLY A 163 -1.04 -16.83 1.96
N ARG A 164 -2.19 -17.03 2.58
CA ARG A 164 -3.34 -16.12 2.50
C ARG A 164 -3.06 -14.74 3.09
N ASN A 165 -2.25 -14.66 4.14
CA ASN A 165 -1.90 -13.38 4.78
C ASN A 165 -1.04 -12.51 3.85
N ALA A 166 -0.08 -13.09 3.13
CA ALA A 166 0.73 -12.38 2.14
C ALA A 166 -0.14 -11.83 1.00
N LEU A 167 -1.09 -12.63 0.51
CA LEU A 167 -2.04 -12.19 -0.52
C LEU A 167 -2.91 -11.02 -0.05
N LEU A 168 -3.37 -11.03 1.20
CA LEU A 168 -4.16 -9.94 1.77
C LEU A 168 -3.38 -8.63 1.84
N SER A 169 -2.15 -8.65 2.35
CA SER A 169 -1.29 -7.47 2.40
C SER A 169 -1.02 -6.91 0.99
N GLN A 170 -0.77 -7.78 0.01
CA GLN A 170 -0.59 -7.38 -1.38
C GLN A 170 -1.84 -6.73 -1.97
N MET A 171 -3.02 -7.23 -1.64
CA MET A 171 -4.28 -6.67 -2.13
C MET A 171 -4.60 -5.32 -1.52
N PHE A 172 -4.33 -5.14 -0.22
CA PHE A 172 -4.43 -3.83 0.42
C PHE A 172 -3.46 -2.82 -0.21
N GLY A 173 -2.24 -3.25 -0.56
CA GLY A 173 -1.29 -2.44 -1.32
C GLY A 173 -1.85 -2.01 -2.68
N GLN A 174 -2.36 -2.95 -3.48
CA GLN A 174 -2.97 -2.66 -4.77
C GLN A 174 -4.19 -1.73 -4.66
N ALA A 175 -5.02 -1.89 -3.64
CA ALA A 175 -6.15 -0.99 -3.39
C ALA A 175 -5.66 0.45 -3.10
N GLN A 176 -4.60 0.60 -2.31
CA GLN A 176 -3.96 1.88 -2.05
C GLN A 176 -3.41 2.50 -3.33
N ASP A 177 -2.72 1.72 -4.17
CA ASP A 177 -2.16 2.18 -5.44
C ASP A 177 -3.27 2.70 -6.38
N ILE A 178 -4.40 2.01 -6.47
CA ILE A 178 -5.57 2.45 -7.25
C ILE A 178 -6.09 3.80 -6.72
N ILE A 179 -6.23 3.96 -5.40
CA ILE A 179 -6.66 5.22 -4.79
C ILE A 179 -5.65 6.32 -5.11
N THR A 180 -4.36 6.04 -4.97
CA THR A 180 -3.29 7.01 -5.26
C THR A 180 -3.33 7.44 -6.73
N VAL A 181 -3.45 6.50 -7.67
CA VAL A 181 -3.57 6.81 -9.10
C VAL A 181 -4.82 7.63 -9.39
N ALA A 182 -5.97 7.27 -8.80
CA ALA A 182 -7.21 8.03 -8.96
C ALA A 182 -7.07 9.46 -8.41
N THR A 183 -6.40 9.61 -7.28
CA THR A 183 -6.17 10.90 -6.62
C THR A 183 -5.22 11.78 -7.45
N LEU A 184 -4.14 11.20 -7.99
CA LEU A 184 -3.22 11.88 -8.89
C LEU A 184 -3.90 12.28 -10.22
N ALA A 185 -4.70 11.38 -10.80
CA ALA A 185 -5.47 11.66 -12.00
C ALA A 185 -6.47 12.80 -11.79
N ALA A 186 -7.16 12.83 -10.64
CA ALA A 186 -8.06 13.93 -10.27
C ALA A 186 -7.29 15.25 -10.09
N GLY A 187 -6.12 15.21 -9.44
CA GLY A 187 -5.24 16.37 -9.35
C GLY A 187 -4.79 16.89 -10.71
N LEU A 188 -4.38 16.01 -11.60
CA LEU A 188 -3.97 16.34 -12.96
C LEU A 188 -5.13 16.93 -13.77
N PHE A 189 -6.35 16.41 -13.61
CA PHE A 189 -7.54 16.95 -14.27
C PHE A 189 -7.83 18.39 -13.85
N ILE A 190 -7.62 18.74 -12.59
CA ILE A 190 -7.85 20.10 -12.08
C ILE A 190 -6.78 21.06 -12.60
N TYR A 191 -5.50 20.62 -12.65
CA TYR A 191 -4.38 21.50 -13.01
C TYR A 191 -4.08 21.59 -14.51
N ALA A 192 -4.28 20.49 -15.25
CA ALA A 192 -3.92 20.43 -16.67
C ALA A 192 -4.78 19.38 -17.41
N PRO A 193 -6.06 19.70 -17.70
CA PRO A 193 -6.99 18.74 -18.30
C PRO A 193 -6.53 18.19 -19.67
N TRP A 194 -5.70 18.93 -20.39
CA TRP A 194 -5.15 18.50 -21.69
C TRP A 194 -4.07 17.42 -21.59
N LEU A 195 -3.39 17.27 -20.45
CA LEU A 195 -2.39 16.23 -20.23
C LEU A 195 -3.00 14.82 -20.11
N ILE A 196 -4.28 14.72 -19.76
CA ILE A 196 -4.97 13.43 -19.70
C ILE A 196 -5.09 12.76 -21.07
N LEU A 197 -5.15 13.56 -22.15
CA LEU A 197 -5.16 13.05 -23.52
C LEU A 197 -3.85 12.35 -23.92
N LEU A 198 -2.74 12.62 -23.19
CA LEU A 198 -1.42 12.01 -23.43
C LEU A 198 -1.18 10.74 -22.57
N LEU A 199 -2.01 10.47 -21.57
CA LEU A 199 -1.83 9.34 -20.65
C LEU A 199 -2.05 7.95 -21.27
N PRO A 200 -2.93 7.73 -22.28
CA PRO A 200 -3.18 6.40 -22.84
C PRO A 200 -2.18 5.98 -23.95
N ILE A 201 -1.05 6.67 -24.13
CA ILE A 201 0.03 6.25 -25.03
C ILE A 201 1.16 5.63 -24.22
#